data_c68fcf8daf1c902f5f6efe2136681c55
#
_entry.id   c68fcf8daf1c902f5f6efe2136681c55
#
_cell.length_a   1.000
_cell.length_b   1.000
_cell.length_c   1.000
_cell.angle_alpha   90.00
_cell.angle_beta   90.00
_cell.angle_gamma   90.00
#
_symmetry.space_group_name_H-M   'P 1'
#
loop_
_entity.id
_entity.type
_entity.pdbx_description
1 polymer ?
#
loop_
_entity_poly.entity_id
_entity_poly.type
_entity_poly.pdbx_seq_one_letter_code
_entity_poly.pdbx_strand_id
1 'polypeptide(L)'
;LSNSGRENLTKEMEEQLFVKKIQGVFRPDEMKIGRLVSRKQGSNRTEFSVELEKKQKIAVGFGNRQENHADVSIEHGEKSKKYDVIYIPTKEMISTVEHFVSLYDEYHIDFEEMYYDLAKLLDRPLSKGPNTTEQNQVLSNLEDIMKGQIVQKNKKFYFKIKGEGEFEMGLLSDGYRKLSMIIYMILSGSLNKNTILFWDEPETNMNPKMIRPIVQAMVALAQMGVQIFVSTHDYFIQQEFNMIAAYPELNPKKL
;
A
#
# COMPACT_ATOMS: atom_id res chain seq x y z
N LEU A 1 -3.22 -9.96 -5.42
CA LEU A 1 -3.28 -10.86 -6.57
C LEU A 1 -4.09 -10.16 -7.67
N SER A 2 -3.41 -9.54 -8.63
CA SER A 2 -4.07 -8.93 -9.78
C SER A 2 -4.75 -10.00 -10.64
N ASN A 3 -5.98 -9.76 -11.02
CA ASN A 3 -6.93 -10.71 -11.59
C ASN A 3 -6.71 -11.06 -13.08
N SER A 4 -5.55 -10.80 -13.68
CA SER A 4 -5.29 -11.05 -15.09
C SER A 4 -4.96 -12.50 -15.46
N GLY A 5 -4.97 -13.43 -14.51
CA GLY A 5 -4.65 -14.85 -14.72
C GLY A 5 -5.60 -15.85 -14.06
N ARG A 6 -6.77 -15.42 -13.54
CA ARG A 6 -7.61 -16.26 -12.67
C ARG A 6 -8.67 -17.13 -13.35
N GLU A 7 -8.83 -17.06 -14.65
CA GLU A 7 -9.96 -17.76 -15.30
C GLU A 7 -9.87 -19.29 -15.29
N ASN A 8 -8.74 -19.90 -14.83
CA ASN A 8 -8.57 -21.38 -14.78
C ASN A 8 -7.70 -21.88 -13.62
N LEU A 9 -7.67 -21.20 -12.48
CA LEU A 9 -6.91 -21.73 -11.32
C LEU A 9 -7.69 -22.86 -10.64
N THR A 10 -7.03 -23.99 -10.38
CA THR A 10 -7.59 -25.03 -9.53
C THR A 10 -7.56 -24.56 -8.07
N LYS A 11 -8.42 -25.15 -7.23
CA LYS A 11 -8.45 -24.86 -5.79
C LYS A 11 -7.06 -25.04 -5.14
N GLU A 12 -6.32 -26.07 -5.53
CA GLU A 12 -4.96 -26.34 -5.04
C GLU A 12 -3.97 -25.22 -5.42
N MET A 13 -4.09 -24.67 -6.64
CA MET A 13 -3.26 -23.54 -7.08
C MET A 13 -3.58 -22.27 -6.28
N GLU A 14 -4.86 -22.01 -5.99
CA GLU A 14 -5.27 -20.89 -5.15
C GLU A 14 -4.69 -21.03 -3.72
N GLU A 15 -4.83 -22.19 -3.10
CA GLU A 15 -4.24 -22.50 -1.79
C GLU A 15 -2.73 -22.25 -1.77
N GLN A 16 -2.00 -22.75 -2.77
CA GLN A 16 -0.55 -22.53 -2.89
C GLN A 16 -0.18 -21.06 -3.05
N LEU A 17 -0.95 -20.28 -3.80
CA LEU A 17 -0.72 -18.84 -3.95
C LEU A 17 -0.89 -18.10 -2.62
N PHE A 18 -1.93 -18.44 -1.83
CA PHE A 18 -2.11 -17.86 -0.50
C PHE A 18 -0.99 -18.25 0.45
N VAL A 19 -0.60 -19.53 0.49
CA VAL A 19 0.50 -20.00 1.34
C VAL A 19 1.81 -19.26 1.00
N LYS A 20 2.18 -19.22 -0.28
CA LYS A 20 3.37 -18.50 -0.74
C LYS A 20 3.32 -17.02 -0.35
N LYS A 21 2.14 -16.37 -0.50
CA LYS A 21 1.98 -14.96 -0.12
C LYS A 21 2.15 -14.74 1.38
N ILE A 22 1.57 -15.61 2.22
CA ILE A 22 1.75 -15.58 3.67
C ILE A 22 3.22 -15.77 4.04
N GLN A 23 3.89 -16.76 3.44
CA GLN A 23 5.31 -17.02 3.64
C GLN A 23 6.18 -15.81 3.24
N GLY A 24 5.92 -15.21 2.07
CA GLY A 24 6.68 -14.07 1.57
C GLY A 24 6.50 -12.81 2.42
N VAL A 25 5.29 -12.55 2.91
CA VAL A 25 4.98 -11.38 3.73
C VAL A 25 5.49 -11.51 5.16
N PHE A 26 5.24 -12.65 5.81
CA PHE A 26 5.55 -12.82 7.24
C PHE A 26 6.89 -13.52 7.51
N ARG A 27 7.47 -14.17 6.51
CA ARG A 27 8.75 -14.88 6.58
C ARG A 27 8.91 -15.73 7.86
N PRO A 28 7.96 -16.65 8.15
CA PRO A 28 8.10 -17.49 9.32
C PRO A 28 9.35 -18.36 9.21
N ASP A 29 9.95 -18.66 10.34
CA ASP A 29 11.12 -19.52 10.42
C ASP A 29 10.89 -20.86 9.66
N GLU A 30 11.87 -21.30 8.88
CA GLU A 30 11.78 -22.42 7.94
C GLU A 30 10.62 -22.30 6.93
N MET A 31 10.09 -21.10 6.71
CA MET A 31 8.92 -20.81 5.86
C MET A 31 7.65 -21.59 6.26
N LYS A 32 7.54 -22.04 7.52
CA LYS A 32 6.41 -22.83 8.03
C LYS A 32 5.30 -21.92 8.52
N ILE A 33 4.16 -21.87 7.83
CA ILE A 33 3.03 -20.98 8.18
C ILE A 33 2.43 -21.27 9.56
N GLY A 34 2.50 -22.52 10.03
CA GLY A 34 2.04 -22.92 11.36
C GLY A 34 2.73 -22.17 12.50
N ARG A 35 3.92 -21.61 12.27
CA ARG A 35 4.64 -20.79 13.27
C ARG A 35 3.98 -19.42 13.51
N LEU A 36 3.08 -19.00 12.64
CA LEU A 36 2.28 -17.77 12.79
C LEU A 36 1.05 -17.97 13.70
N VAL A 37 0.72 -19.23 14.01
CA VAL A 37 -0.38 -19.55 14.92
C VAL A 37 0.07 -19.37 16.37
N SER A 38 -0.89 -19.04 17.27
CA SER A 38 -0.63 -18.92 18.70
C SER A 38 0.12 -20.15 19.25
N ARG A 39 1.21 -19.88 20.02
CA ARG A 39 2.08 -20.91 20.61
C ARG A 39 1.59 -21.45 21.96
N LYS A 40 0.29 -21.39 22.24
CA LYS A 40 -0.30 -22.04 23.39
C LYS A 40 -0.15 -23.56 23.27
N GLN A 41 0.01 -24.25 24.40
CA GLN A 41 0.12 -25.70 24.42
C GLN A 41 -1.10 -26.37 23.77
N GLY A 42 -0.87 -27.40 22.96
CA GLY A 42 -1.91 -28.14 22.27
C GLY A 42 -2.01 -27.85 20.75
N SER A 43 -3.09 -28.32 20.13
CA SER A 43 -3.38 -28.05 18.73
C SER A 43 -4.18 -26.74 18.64
N ASN A 44 -3.59 -25.74 17.99
CA ASN A 44 -4.21 -24.43 17.79
C ASN A 44 -4.39 -24.19 16.29
N ARG A 45 -5.42 -23.41 15.95
CA ARG A 45 -5.74 -22.99 14.59
C ARG A 45 -5.96 -21.49 14.56
N THR A 46 -5.55 -20.85 13.50
CA THR A 46 -5.92 -19.46 13.17
C THR A 46 -6.81 -19.47 11.94
N GLU A 47 -7.71 -18.50 11.88
CA GLU A 47 -8.56 -18.27 10.72
C GLU A 47 -8.78 -16.76 10.59
N PHE A 48 -8.77 -16.27 9.36
CA PHE A 48 -9.16 -14.92 9.04
C PHE A 48 -10.00 -14.90 7.78
N SER A 49 -10.87 -13.93 7.67
CA SER A 49 -11.69 -13.76 6.47
C SER A 49 -11.83 -12.29 6.11
N VAL A 50 -12.00 -12.07 4.81
CA VAL A 50 -12.30 -10.76 4.24
C VAL A 50 -13.60 -10.90 3.46
N GLU A 51 -14.56 -10.05 3.76
CA GLU A 51 -15.81 -9.95 3.03
C GLU A 51 -15.84 -8.61 2.29
N LEU A 52 -16.08 -8.69 0.99
CA LEU A 52 -16.22 -7.54 0.11
C LEU A 52 -17.69 -7.34 -0.25
N GLU A 53 -18.00 -6.22 -0.88
CA GLU A 53 -19.36 -5.96 -1.38
C GLU A 53 -19.90 -7.14 -2.21
N LYS A 54 -21.23 -7.33 -2.22
CA LYS A 54 -21.93 -8.34 -3.01
C LYS A 54 -21.61 -9.79 -2.64
N LYS A 55 -21.38 -10.07 -1.35
CA LYS A 55 -21.13 -11.42 -0.81
C LYS A 55 -19.87 -12.11 -1.36
N GLN A 56 -18.91 -11.35 -1.85
CA GLN A 56 -17.61 -11.89 -2.16
C GLN A 56 -16.83 -12.07 -0.86
N LYS A 57 -16.45 -13.31 -0.54
CA LYS A 57 -15.75 -13.63 0.71
C LYS A 57 -14.53 -14.51 0.44
N ILE A 58 -13.45 -14.21 1.12
CA ILE A 58 -12.25 -15.04 1.15
C ILE A 58 -12.00 -15.40 2.61
N ALA A 59 -11.88 -16.69 2.91
CA ALA A 59 -11.48 -17.17 4.22
C ALA A 59 -10.25 -18.07 4.08
N VAL A 60 -9.30 -17.90 5.00
CA VAL A 60 -8.05 -18.65 5.05
C VAL A 60 -7.84 -19.13 6.48
N GLY A 61 -7.59 -20.44 6.64
CA GLY A 61 -7.35 -21.05 7.94
C GLY A 61 -6.21 -22.06 7.92
N PHE A 62 -5.38 -22.08 8.97
CA PHE A 62 -4.31 -23.06 9.13
C PHE A 62 -3.98 -23.33 10.60
N GLY A 63 -3.46 -24.53 10.87
CA GLY A 63 -3.09 -24.97 12.21
C GLY A 63 -1.60 -24.82 12.50
N ASN A 64 -1.23 -24.88 13.79
CA ASN A 64 0.16 -24.75 14.26
C ASN A 64 1.08 -25.89 13.81
N ARG A 65 0.54 -26.98 13.27
CA ARG A 65 1.29 -28.13 12.73
C ARG A 65 1.40 -28.12 11.21
N GLN A 66 0.72 -27.19 10.53
CA GLN A 66 0.76 -27.09 9.08
C GLN A 66 2.01 -26.31 8.63
N GLU A 67 2.74 -26.87 7.67
CA GLU A 67 3.95 -26.24 7.12
C GLU A 67 3.64 -25.42 5.88
N ASN A 68 3.05 -26.05 4.86
CA ASN A 68 2.87 -25.48 3.52
C ASN A 68 1.44 -25.67 2.99
N HIS A 69 0.46 -25.75 3.88
CA HIS A 69 -0.94 -25.95 3.52
C HIS A 69 -1.84 -25.05 4.35
N ALA A 70 -2.82 -24.45 3.70
CA ALA A 70 -3.89 -23.67 4.33
C ALA A 70 -5.22 -24.05 3.69
N ASP A 71 -6.28 -24.08 4.49
CA ASP A 71 -7.64 -24.23 3.97
C ASP A 71 -8.08 -22.87 3.43
N VAL A 72 -8.32 -22.78 2.13
CA VAL A 72 -8.77 -21.55 1.46
C VAL A 72 -10.18 -21.75 0.93
N SER A 73 -11.07 -20.84 1.24
CA SER A 73 -12.43 -20.77 0.71
C SER A 73 -12.66 -19.43 0.04
N ILE A 74 -13.07 -19.44 -1.23
CA ILE A 74 -13.36 -18.23 -2.00
C ILE A 74 -14.81 -18.32 -2.46
N GLU A 75 -15.65 -17.44 -1.96
CA GLU A 75 -17.01 -17.24 -2.40
C GLU A 75 -17.05 -16.09 -3.42
N HIS A 76 -17.39 -16.40 -4.66
CA HIS A 76 -17.55 -15.42 -5.72
C HIS A 76 -18.95 -14.83 -5.66
N GLY A 77 -19.06 -13.55 -5.30
CA GLY A 77 -20.34 -12.84 -5.33
C GLY A 77 -20.81 -12.55 -6.76
N GLU A 78 -22.10 -12.23 -6.90
CA GLU A 78 -22.68 -11.80 -8.18
C GLU A 78 -22.01 -10.51 -8.66
N LYS A 79 -21.41 -10.51 -9.89
CA LYS A 79 -20.70 -9.38 -10.51
C LYS A 79 -19.62 -8.79 -9.60
N SER A 80 -18.60 -9.59 -9.26
CA SER A 80 -17.48 -9.14 -8.44
C SER A 80 -16.79 -7.92 -9.05
N LYS A 81 -16.74 -6.82 -8.29
CA LYS A 81 -15.93 -5.65 -8.63
C LYS A 81 -14.46 -6.01 -8.46
N LYS A 82 -13.62 -5.60 -9.39
CA LYS A 82 -12.18 -5.75 -9.27
C LYS A 82 -11.63 -4.60 -8.41
N TYR A 83 -10.87 -4.94 -7.37
CA TYR A 83 -10.18 -3.98 -6.53
C TYR A 83 -8.67 -4.15 -6.70
N ASP A 84 -7.97 -3.03 -6.74
CA ASP A 84 -6.52 -2.99 -6.62
C ASP A 84 -6.18 -2.83 -5.14
N VAL A 85 -5.52 -3.82 -4.55
CA VAL A 85 -5.13 -3.77 -3.14
C VAL A 85 -3.68 -3.35 -3.04
N ILE A 86 -3.43 -2.27 -2.28
CA ILE A 86 -2.09 -1.74 -2.02
C ILE A 86 -1.84 -1.76 -0.52
N TYR A 87 -0.68 -2.25 -0.11
CA TYR A 87 -0.19 -2.14 1.25
C TYR A 87 1.07 -1.28 1.26
N ILE A 88 1.05 -0.23 2.08
CA ILE A 88 2.21 0.62 2.33
C ILE A 88 2.73 0.29 3.74
N PRO A 89 3.91 -0.34 3.84
CA PRO A 89 4.55 -0.61 5.13
C PRO A 89 5.09 0.66 5.77
N THR A 90 5.58 0.55 6.99
CA THR A 90 6.14 1.67 7.78
C THR A 90 7.27 2.39 7.06
N LYS A 91 8.14 1.63 6.35
CA LYS A 91 9.26 2.18 5.59
C LYS A 91 8.85 2.47 4.16
N GLU A 92 9.18 3.64 3.67
CA GLU A 92 9.00 4.02 2.28
C GLU A 92 9.99 3.30 1.35
N MET A 93 9.64 3.19 0.07
CA MET A 93 10.47 2.49 -0.93
C MET A 93 10.93 3.38 -2.09
N ILE A 94 10.41 4.62 -2.20
CA ILE A 94 10.71 5.48 -3.35
C ILE A 94 12.18 5.90 -3.44
N SER A 95 12.87 5.96 -2.30
CA SER A 95 14.30 6.28 -2.25
C SER A 95 15.23 5.13 -2.66
N THR A 96 14.71 3.89 -2.66
CA THR A 96 15.53 2.68 -2.85
C THR A 96 15.02 1.76 -3.95
N VAL A 97 13.99 2.16 -4.70
CA VAL A 97 13.34 1.32 -5.72
C VAL A 97 14.29 0.94 -6.87
N GLU A 98 15.28 1.79 -7.16
CA GLU A 98 16.26 1.53 -8.21
C GLU A 98 16.97 0.18 -7.96
N HIS A 99 16.89 -0.69 -8.94
CA HIS A 99 17.42 -2.06 -8.90
C HIS A 99 16.82 -3.01 -7.86
N PHE A 100 15.98 -2.55 -6.90
CA PHE A 100 15.43 -3.42 -5.86
C PHE A 100 14.60 -4.56 -6.43
N VAL A 101 13.75 -4.27 -7.43
CA VAL A 101 12.91 -5.30 -8.08
C VAL A 101 13.78 -6.35 -8.76
N SER A 102 14.80 -5.93 -9.54
CA SER A 102 15.72 -6.86 -10.21
C SER A 102 16.53 -7.71 -9.22
N LEU A 103 17.03 -7.08 -8.14
CA LEU A 103 17.78 -7.80 -7.11
C LEU A 103 16.91 -8.81 -6.37
N TYR A 104 15.65 -8.46 -6.10
CA TYR A 104 14.71 -9.38 -5.45
C TYR A 104 14.40 -10.59 -6.34
N ASP A 105 14.17 -10.35 -7.64
CA ASP A 105 13.84 -11.40 -8.61
C ASP A 105 15.05 -12.34 -8.87
N GLU A 106 16.27 -11.78 -8.99
CA GLU A 106 17.46 -12.55 -9.36
C GLU A 106 18.11 -13.25 -8.17
N TYR A 107 18.18 -12.57 -7.01
CA TYR A 107 18.97 -13.04 -5.87
C TYR A 107 18.11 -13.48 -4.68
N HIS A 108 16.79 -13.36 -4.78
CA HIS A 108 15.86 -13.72 -3.68
C HIS A 108 16.34 -13.13 -2.34
N ILE A 109 16.68 -11.84 -2.37
CA ILE A 109 17.20 -11.13 -1.19
C ILE A 109 16.26 -11.30 0.00
N ASP A 110 16.84 -11.31 1.20
CA ASP A 110 16.14 -11.55 2.46
C ASP A 110 15.33 -10.32 2.89
N PHE A 111 14.21 -10.08 2.19
CA PHE A 111 13.30 -8.95 2.41
C PHE A 111 11.86 -9.44 2.35
N GLU A 112 10.96 -8.82 3.15
CA GLU A 112 9.53 -9.13 3.12
C GLU A 112 8.91 -8.76 1.78
N GLU A 113 8.08 -9.64 1.25
CA GLU A 113 7.46 -9.50 -0.08
C GLU A 113 6.61 -8.22 -0.23
N MET A 114 6.10 -7.67 0.88
CA MET A 114 5.32 -6.42 0.85
C MET A 114 6.13 -5.24 0.32
N TYR A 115 7.45 -5.18 0.60
CA TYR A 115 8.34 -4.15 0.04
C TYR A 115 8.59 -4.35 -1.45
N TYR A 116 8.70 -5.60 -1.88
CA TYR A 116 8.80 -5.93 -3.31
C TYR A 116 7.52 -5.55 -4.08
N ASP A 117 6.33 -5.86 -3.51
CA ASP A 117 5.07 -5.45 -4.12
C ASP A 117 4.98 -3.93 -4.28
N LEU A 118 5.37 -3.18 -3.24
CA LEU A 118 5.39 -1.72 -3.29
C LEU A 118 6.40 -1.19 -4.31
N ALA A 119 7.62 -1.75 -4.33
CA ALA A 119 8.64 -1.38 -5.30
C ALA A 119 8.20 -1.61 -6.75
N LYS A 120 7.50 -2.72 -7.02
CA LYS A 120 6.89 -2.97 -8.35
C LYS A 120 5.86 -1.93 -8.76
N LEU A 121 5.08 -1.39 -7.82
CA LEU A 121 4.15 -0.31 -8.12
C LEU A 121 4.89 0.98 -8.48
N LEU A 122 6.03 1.24 -7.84
CA LEU A 122 6.87 2.41 -8.09
C LEU A 122 7.76 2.26 -9.34
N ASP A 123 8.03 1.04 -9.80
CA ASP A 123 8.76 0.78 -11.07
C ASP A 123 7.84 0.87 -12.31
N ARG A 124 6.53 1.03 -12.12
CA ARG A 124 5.58 1.21 -13.25
C ARG A 124 5.83 2.54 -13.93
N PRO A 125 5.72 2.61 -15.27
CA PRO A 125 5.78 3.89 -15.97
C PRO A 125 4.57 4.76 -15.63
N LEU A 126 4.71 6.06 -15.87
CA LEU A 126 3.59 7.00 -15.76
C LEU A 126 2.44 6.58 -16.69
N SER A 127 1.23 6.84 -16.26
CA SER A 127 0.03 6.58 -17.08
C SER A 127 0.08 7.38 -18.38
N LYS A 128 -0.28 6.74 -19.49
CA LYS A 128 -0.30 7.41 -20.81
C LYS A 128 -1.54 8.27 -21.06
N GLY A 129 -2.58 8.09 -20.25
CA GLY A 129 -3.83 8.85 -20.36
C GLY A 129 -3.80 10.15 -19.52
N PRO A 130 -4.71 11.09 -19.79
CA PRO A 130 -4.89 12.27 -18.93
C PRO A 130 -5.40 11.82 -17.55
N ASN A 131 -4.94 12.50 -16.51
CA ASN A 131 -5.51 12.36 -15.18
C ASN A 131 -6.97 12.81 -15.15
N THR A 132 -7.77 12.22 -14.29
CA THR A 132 -9.13 12.73 -14.04
C THR A 132 -9.09 14.08 -13.33
N THR A 133 -10.21 14.79 -13.32
CA THR A 133 -10.31 16.08 -12.61
C THR A 133 -10.00 15.92 -11.13
N GLU A 134 -10.50 14.84 -10.50
CA GLU A 134 -10.25 14.52 -9.10
C GLU A 134 -8.77 14.23 -8.84
N GLN A 135 -8.12 13.46 -9.72
CA GLN A 135 -6.68 13.20 -9.61
C GLN A 135 -5.86 14.48 -9.72
N ASN A 136 -6.16 15.34 -10.69
CA ASN A 136 -5.47 16.62 -10.85
C ASN A 136 -5.64 17.53 -9.62
N GLN A 137 -6.81 17.56 -9.02
CA GLN A 137 -7.05 18.34 -7.80
C GLN A 137 -6.22 17.82 -6.61
N VAL A 138 -6.18 16.51 -6.43
CA VAL A 138 -5.36 15.89 -5.37
C VAL A 138 -3.86 16.14 -5.60
N LEU A 139 -3.39 15.97 -6.84
CA LEU A 139 -1.99 16.21 -7.20
C LEU A 139 -1.60 17.67 -6.96
N SER A 140 -2.42 18.64 -7.42
CA SER A 140 -2.17 20.08 -7.19
C SER A 140 -2.07 20.39 -5.69
N ASN A 141 -3.00 19.88 -4.88
CA ASN A 141 -2.98 20.10 -3.44
C ASN A 141 -1.72 19.54 -2.78
N LEU A 142 -1.28 18.32 -3.18
CA LEU A 142 -0.07 17.71 -2.64
C LEU A 142 1.20 18.45 -3.07
N GLU A 143 1.28 18.88 -4.33
CA GLU A 143 2.40 19.66 -4.85
C GLU A 143 2.49 21.04 -4.15
N ASP A 144 1.36 21.69 -3.88
CA ASP A 144 1.30 22.96 -3.14
C ASP A 144 1.75 22.80 -1.68
N ILE A 145 1.34 21.72 -1.01
CA ILE A 145 1.78 21.38 0.35
C ILE A 145 3.29 21.14 0.39
N MET A 146 3.81 20.41 -0.59
CA MET A 146 5.23 20.04 -0.67
C MET A 146 6.08 21.15 -1.28
N LYS A 147 5.48 22.16 -1.91
CA LYS A 147 6.13 23.26 -2.66
C LYS A 147 7.06 22.76 -3.77
N GLY A 148 6.70 21.65 -4.42
CA GLY A 148 7.52 21.06 -5.45
C GLY A 148 6.83 19.88 -6.14
N GLN A 149 7.56 19.29 -7.09
CA GLN A 149 7.06 18.22 -7.96
C GLN A 149 8.03 17.05 -7.99
N ILE A 150 7.47 15.84 -8.12
CA ILE A 150 8.26 14.64 -8.34
C ILE A 150 8.68 14.54 -9.80
N VAL A 151 9.93 14.15 -10.03
CA VAL A 151 10.50 13.90 -11.35
C VAL A 151 11.16 12.53 -11.35
N GLN A 152 10.90 11.72 -12.38
CA GLN A 152 11.59 10.45 -12.59
C GLN A 152 12.54 10.58 -13.79
N LYS A 153 13.81 10.20 -13.59
CA LYS A 153 14.86 10.15 -14.64
C LYS A 153 15.62 8.84 -14.50
N ASN A 154 15.68 8.05 -15.56
CA ASN A 154 16.43 6.78 -15.57
C ASN A 154 16.08 5.86 -14.38
N LYS A 155 14.81 5.72 -14.06
CA LYS A 155 14.29 4.96 -12.91
C LYS A 155 14.62 5.52 -11.51
N LYS A 156 15.35 6.63 -11.42
CA LYS A 156 15.59 7.36 -10.17
C LYS A 156 14.55 8.44 -9.95
N PHE A 157 14.23 8.66 -8.71
CA PHE A 157 13.29 9.70 -8.29
C PHE A 157 14.02 10.92 -7.74
N TYR A 158 13.56 12.07 -8.17
CA TYR A 158 14.01 13.38 -7.74
C TYR A 158 12.81 14.21 -7.31
N PHE A 159 13.05 15.16 -6.45
CA PHE A 159 12.06 16.16 -6.07
C PHE A 159 12.55 17.54 -6.48
N LYS A 160 11.77 18.21 -7.30
CA LYS A 160 12.10 19.55 -7.82
C LYS A 160 11.37 20.59 -7.01
N ILE A 161 12.12 21.40 -6.26
CA ILE A 161 11.60 22.55 -5.49
C ILE A 161 11.72 23.79 -6.35
N LYS A 162 10.63 24.57 -6.41
CA LYS A 162 10.59 25.79 -7.21
C LYS A 162 11.59 26.81 -6.65
N GLY A 163 12.58 27.19 -7.48
CA GLY A 163 13.62 28.17 -7.10
C GLY A 163 14.86 27.57 -6.42
N GLU A 164 14.85 26.27 -6.04
CA GLU A 164 15.99 25.64 -5.35
C GLU A 164 16.66 24.54 -6.18
N GLY A 165 15.96 23.96 -7.16
CA GLY A 165 16.52 22.91 -8.02
C GLY A 165 15.96 21.52 -7.75
N GLU A 166 16.71 20.49 -8.15
CA GLU A 166 16.32 19.08 -8.00
C GLU A 166 17.19 18.40 -6.94
N PHE A 167 16.53 17.63 -6.08
CA PHE A 167 17.16 16.88 -5.00
C PHE A 167 16.88 15.39 -5.21
N GLU A 168 17.88 14.55 -4.97
CA GLU A 168 17.71 13.11 -4.94
C GLU A 168 16.73 12.73 -3.82
N MET A 169 15.85 11.76 -4.08
CA MET A 169 14.82 11.36 -3.13
C MET A 169 15.40 10.93 -1.78
N GLY A 170 16.58 10.30 -1.77
CA GLY A 170 17.28 9.87 -0.55
C GLY A 170 17.72 11.02 0.38
N LEU A 171 17.84 12.26 -0.12
CA LEU A 171 18.23 13.44 0.67
C LEU A 171 17.03 14.09 1.37
N LEU A 172 15.81 13.70 1.04
CA LEU A 172 14.58 14.26 1.62
C LEU A 172 14.21 13.55 2.92
N SER A 173 13.44 14.24 3.78
CA SER A 173 12.87 13.61 4.96
C SER A 173 11.81 12.56 4.60
N ASP A 174 11.56 11.60 5.50
CA ASP A 174 10.61 10.51 5.30
C ASP A 174 9.21 11.00 4.93
N GLY A 175 8.74 12.10 5.51
CA GLY A 175 7.45 12.68 5.18
C GLY A 175 7.35 13.13 3.71
N TYR A 176 8.39 13.78 3.19
CA TYR A 176 8.46 14.14 1.78
C TYR A 176 8.52 12.91 0.88
N ARG A 177 9.29 11.88 1.25
CA ARG A 177 9.40 10.63 0.49
C ARG A 177 8.07 9.88 0.46
N LYS A 178 7.36 9.79 1.59
CA LYS A 178 6.03 9.16 1.68
C LYS A 178 4.99 9.88 0.82
N LEU A 179 4.93 11.23 0.87
CA LEU A 179 4.03 12.00 0.00
C LEU A 179 4.41 11.87 -1.47
N SER A 180 5.70 11.91 -1.81
CA SER A 180 6.18 11.68 -3.17
C SER A 180 5.76 10.32 -3.71
N MET A 181 5.81 9.29 -2.88
CA MET A 181 5.34 7.94 -3.24
C MET A 181 3.85 7.94 -3.58
N ILE A 182 3.00 8.60 -2.78
CA ILE A 182 1.57 8.75 -3.06
C ILE A 182 1.34 9.47 -4.40
N ILE A 183 2.01 10.62 -4.60
CA ILE A 183 1.91 11.38 -5.86
C ILE A 183 2.28 10.50 -7.05
N TYR A 184 3.40 9.77 -6.97
CA TYR A 184 3.82 8.91 -8.07
C TYR A 184 2.83 7.78 -8.35
N MET A 185 2.27 7.15 -7.32
CA MET A 185 1.26 6.11 -7.50
C MET A 185 -0.04 6.64 -8.12
N ILE A 186 -0.40 7.90 -7.89
CA ILE A 186 -1.51 8.55 -8.62
C ILE A 186 -1.13 8.74 -10.09
N LEU A 187 0.05 9.30 -10.37
CA LEU A 187 0.54 9.58 -11.72
C LEU A 187 0.74 8.32 -12.56
N SER A 188 1.16 7.21 -11.94
CA SER A 188 1.28 5.91 -12.61
C SER A 188 -0.05 5.17 -12.77
N GLY A 189 -1.16 5.73 -12.21
CA GLY A 189 -2.47 5.10 -12.22
C GLY A 189 -2.62 3.92 -11.24
N SER A 190 -1.60 3.65 -10.42
CA SER A 190 -1.64 2.59 -9.41
C SER A 190 -2.64 2.89 -8.29
N LEU A 191 -2.74 4.18 -7.88
CA LEU A 191 -3.78 4.67 -6.97
C LEU A 191 -4.93 5.28 -7.77
N ASN A 192 -6.12 4.69 -7.66
CA ASN A 192 -7.33 5.10 -8.36
C ASN A 192 -8.58 4.77 -7.53
N LYS A 193 -9.77 5.17 -7.98
CA LYS A 193 -11.05 4.98 -7.28
C LYS A 193 -11.46 3.53 -6.97
N ASN A 194 -10.77 2.55 -7.53
CA ASN A 194 -11.01 1.12 -7.24
C ASN A 194 -9.95 0.55 -6.30
N THR A 195 -9.09 1.39 -5.73
CA THR A 195 -8.03 0.97 -4.82
C THR A 195 -8.53 0.84 -3.39
N ILE A 196 -8.13 -0.26 -2.74
CA ILE A 196 -8.17 -0.44 -1.29
C ILE A 196 -6.74 -0.28 -0.81
N LEU A 197 -6.48 0.77 -0.03
CA LEU A 197 -5.17 1.12 0.48
C LEU A 197 -5.09 0.77 1.97
N PHE A 198 -4.12 -0.06 2.33
CA PHE A 198 -3.71 -0.28 3.71
C PHE A 198 -2.40 0.48 3.95
N TRP A 199 -2.37 1.35 4.94
CA TRP A 199 -1.18 2.11 5.29
C TRP A 199 -0.82 1.91 6.75
N ASP A 200 0.36 1.34 6.96
CA ASP A 200 0.85 0.99 8.29
C ASP A 200 1.77 2.09 8.82
N GLU A 201 1.43 2.60 10.00
CA GLU A 201 2.17 3.64 10.73
C GLU A 201 2.71 4.76 9.80
N PRO A 202 1.82 5.53 9.13
CA PRO A 202 2.26 6.59 8.23
C PRO A 202 3.17 7.63 8.90
N GLU A 203 3.07 7.79 10.23
CA GLU A 203 3.84 8.72 11.05
C GLU A 203 5.28 8.28 11.33
N THR A 204 5.61 7.01 11.15
CA THR A 204 6.94 6.47 11.50
C THR A 204 8.07 7.25 10.83
N ASN A 205 9.08 7.66 11.62
CA ASN A 205 10.22 8.49 11.20
C ASN A 205 9.84 9.86 10.63
N MET A 206 8.67 10.38 10.99
CA MET A 206 8.16 11.63 10.42
C MET A 206 8.37 12.82 11.37
N ASN A 207 8.70 13.97 10.80
CA ASN A 207 8.63 15.23 11.53
C ASN A 207 7.15 15.54 11.85
N PRO A 208 6.79 15.92 13.08
CA PRO A 208 5.40 16.25 13.43
C PRO A 208 4.72 17.27 12.51
N LYS A 209 5.49 18.18 11.89
CA LYS A 209 4.96 19.14 10.92
C LYS A 209 4.39 18.48 9.65
N MET A 210 4.76 17.23 9.37
CA MET A 210 4.30 16.48 8.22
C MET A 210 3.04 15.63 8.51
N ILE A 211 2.61 15.54 9.77
CA ILE A 211 1.41 14.76 10.15
C ILE A 211 0.18 15.32 9.46
N ARG A 212 -0.06 16.63 9.58
CA ARG A 212 -1.20 17.28 8.91
C ARG A 212 -1.18 17.11 7.38
N PRO A 213 -0.08 17.37 6.65
CA PRO A 213 0.05 17.03 5.23
C PRO A 213 -0.31 15.60 4.87
N ILE A 214 0.14 14.62 5.65
CA ILE A 214 -0.16 13.19 5.41
C ILE A 214 -1.66 12.92 5.61
N VAL A 215 -2.26 13.43 6.69
CA VAL A 215 -3.71 13.25 6.92
C VAL A 215 -4.51 13.93 5.81
N GLN A 216 -4.13 15.12 5.39
CA GLN A 216 -4.76 15.82 4.25
C GLN A 216 -4.65 15.01 2.95
N ALA A 217 -3.50 14.37 2.69
CA ALA A 217 -3.32 13.47 1.56
C ALA A 217 -4.27 12.27 1.63
N MET A 218 -4.40 11.63 2.79
CA MET A 218 -5.33 10.51 2.99
C MET A 218 -6.79 10.93 2.78
N VAL A 219 -7.19 12.09 3.31
CA VAL A 219 -8.55 12.62 3.10
C VAL A 219 -8.80 12.91 1.62
N ALA A 220 -7.84 13.51 0.92
CA ALA A 220 -7.95 13.79 -0.50
C ALA A 220 -8.06 12.50 -1.34
N LEU A 221 -7.30 11.46 -1.02
CA LEU A 221 -7.42 10.14 -1.64
C LEU A 221 -8.79 9.50 -1.38
N ALA A 222 -9.29 9.57 -0.14
CA ALA A 222 -10.62 9.07 0.19
C ALA A 222 -11.72 9.78 -0.60
N GLN A 223 -11.59 11.10 -0.81
CA GLN A 223 -12.50 11.89 -1.65
C GLN A 223 -12.40 11.54 -3.14
N MET A 224 -11.24 11.06 -3.61
CA MET A 224 -11.06 10.50 -4.95
C MET A 224 -11.70 9.12 -5.11
N GLY A 225 -12.17 8.51 -4.02
CA GLY A 225 -12.83 7.21 -4.00
C GLY A 225 -11.95 6.02 -3.57
N VAL A 226 -10.73 6.29 -3.11
CA VAL A 226 -9.87 5.25 -2.51
C VAL A 226 -10.41 4.88 -1.13
N GLN A 227 -10.59 3.59 -0.88
CA GLN A 227 -10.90 3.10 0.47
C GLN A 227 -9.59 2.92 1.24
N ILE A 228 -9.46 3.61 2.38
CA ILE A 228 -8.20 3.64 3.14
C ILE A 228 -8.41 3.00 4.52
N PHE A 229 -7.49 2.08 4.85
CA PHE A 229 -7.33 1.53 6.19
C PHE A 229 -5.97 1.97 6.72
N VAL A 230 -5.97 2.64 7.87
CA VAL A 230 -4.74 3.14 8.52
C VAL A 230 -4.55 2.41 9.83
N SER A 231 -3.38 1.83 10.03
CA SER A 231 -2.89 1.36 11.32
C SER A 231 -2.02 2.48 11.91
N THR A 232 -2.39 3.00 13.05
CA THR A 232 -1.63 4.06 13.74
C THR A 232 -1.79 3.99 15.23
N HIS A 233 -0.72 4.28 15.96
CA HIS A 233 -0.73 4.50 17.40
C HIS A 233 -0.46 5.97 17.76
N ASP A 234 -0.33 6.85 16.76
CA ASP A 234 -0.01 8.27 16.95
C ASP A 234 -1.28 9.09 17.26
N TYR A 235 -1.23 9.76 18.40
CA TYR A 235 -2.31 10.62 18.86
C TYR A 235 -2.56 11.82 17.93
N PHE A 236 -1.52 12.40 17.34
CA PHE A 236 -1.67 13.56 16.47
C PHE A 236 -2.37 13.21 15.17
N ILE A 237 -2.10 12.05 14.57
CA ILE A 237 -2.87 11.58 13.39
C ILE A 237 -4.35 11.47 13.74
N GLN A 238 -4.69 10.85 14.87
CA GLN A 238 -6.09 10.74 15.30
C GLN A 238 -6.73 12.10 15.51
N GLN A 239 -6.02 13.06 16.13
CA GLN A 239 -6.53 14.40 16.34
C GLN A 239 -6.69 15.19 15.03
N GLU A 240 -5.78 15.06 14.07
CA GLU A 240 -5.93 15.72 12.77
C GLU A 240 -7.16 15.19 12.02
N PHE A 241 -7.45 13.89 12.04
CA PHE A 241 -8.70 13.36 11.49
C PHE A 241 -9.92 13.92 12.22
N ASN A 242 -9.90 13.98 13.56
CA ASN A 242 -10.98 14.56 14.35
C ASN A 242 -11.20 16.04 14.02
N MET A 243 -10.13 16.79 13.86
CA MET A 243 -10.19 18.22 13.49
C MET A 243 -10.83 18.42 12.10
N ILE A 244 -10.43 17.63 11.10
CA ILE A 244 -11.02 17.71 9.75
C ILE A 244 -12.50 17.31 9.77
N ALA A 245 -12.88 16.32 10.59
CA ALA A 245 -14.27 15.91 10.73
C ALA A 245 -15.13 16.95 11.46
N ALA A 246 -14.60 17.58 12.53
CA ALA A 246 -15.30 18.58 13.32
C ALA A 246 -15.39 19.94 12.59
N TYR A 247 -14.40 20.26 11.78
CA TYR A 247 -14.28 21.54 11.07
C TYR A 247 -14.15 21.31 9.56
N PRO A 248 -15.26 21.12 8.83
CA PRO A 248 -15.24 20.81 7.40
C PRO A 248 -14.53 21.85 6.52
N GLU A 249 -14.36 23.08 7.00
CA GLU A 249 -13.58 24.14 6.36
C GLU A 249 -12.08 23.83 6.30
N LEU A 250 -11.56 22.95 7.16
CA LEU A 250 -10.17 22.47 7.13
C LEU A 250 -9.97 21.33 6.10
N ASN A 251 -11.04 20.89 5.47
CA ASN A 251 -10.98 19.84 4.47
C ASN A 251 -10.32 20.34 3.18
N PRO A 252 -9.36 19.60 2.60
CA PRO A 252 -8.63 19.98 1.39
C PRO A 252 -9.49 20.35 0.17
N LYS A 253 -10.77 19.98 0.14
CA LYS A 253 -11.70 20.40 -0.94
C LYS A 253 -12.05 21.90 -0.91
N LYS A 254 -11.84 22.58 0.20
CA LYS A 254 -12.22 23.99 0.38
C LYS A 254 -11.01 24.91 0.49
N LEU A 255 -9.81 24.35 0.44
CA LEU A 255 -8.55 25.08 0.31
C LEU A 255 -8.10 25.06 -1.15
#